data_1b249aa3ed24871716f4b51ff9844a73
#
_entry.id   1b249aa3ed24871716f4b51ff9844a73
#
_cell.length_a   1.000
_cell.length_b   1.000
_cell.length_c   1.000
_cell.angle_alpha   90.00
_cell.angle_beta   90.00
_cell.angle_gamma   90.00
#
_symmetry.space_group_name_H-M   'P 1'
#
loop_
_entity.id
_entity.type
_entity.pdbx_description
1 polymer ?
#
loop_
_entity_poly.entity_id
_entity_poly.type
_entity_poly.pdbx_seq_one_letter_code
_entity_poly.pdbx_strand_id
1 'polypeptide(L)' 'MLGRYYVTGWCGRFSNWVAESIVAQNMKLAKERFKTSNPTLKKIKAYKTIGGV' A
#
# COMPACT_ATOMS: atom_id res chain seq x y z
N MET A 1 16.76 1.37 6.87
CA MET A 1 15.84 1.98 7.83
C MET A 1 14.41 1.75 7.39
N LEU A 2 13.54 1.31 8.30
CA LEU A 2 12.15 1.06 7.98
C LEU A 2 11.34 2.35 8.02
N GLY A 3 10.40 2.46 7.09
CA GLY A 3 9.48 3.58 7.07
C GLY A 3 8.06 3.07 6.94
N ARG A 4 7.11 3.90 7.31
CA ARG A 4 5.69 3.57 7.18
C ARG A 4 5.17 4.15 5.86
N TYR A 5 4.49 3.31 5.11
CA TYR A 5 3.92 3.70 3.83
C TYR A 5 2.43 3.40 3.82
N TYR A 6 1.68 4.31 3.25
CA TYR A 6 0.24 4.15 3.07
C TYR A 6 0.00 3.69 1.64
N VAL A 7 -0.53 2.50 1.47
CA VAL A 7 -0.70 1.89 0.15
C VAL A 7 -2.18 1.72 -0.14
N THR A 8 -2.60 2.11 -1.33
CA THR A 8 -3.99 2.00 -1.75
C THR A 8 -4.11 1.18 -3.01
N GLY A 9 -5.25 0.53 -3.19
CA GLY A 9 -5.53 -0.23 -4.39
C GLY A 9 -7.03 -0.21 -4.69
N TRP A 10 -7.37 -0.34 -5.95
CA TRP A 10 -8.76 -0.37 -6.38
C TRP A 10 -9.29 -1.81 -6.40
N CYS A 11 -10.38 -2.02 -5.71
CA CYS A 11 -11.08 -3.31 -5.73
C CYS A 11 -12.27 -3.22 -6.68
N GLY A 12 -12.10 -3.77 -7.88
CA GLY A 12 -13.16 -3.75 -8.88
C GLY A 12 -14.37 -4.58 -8.48
N ARG A 13 -14.15 -5.62 -7.70
CA ARG A 13 -15.23 -6.51 -7.26
C ARG A 13 -16.25 -5.80 -6.37
N PHE A 14 -15.75 -4.93 -5.49
CA PHE A 14 -16.61 -4.20 -4.57
C PHE A 14 -16.72 -2.71 -4.92
N SER A 15 -16.09 -2.31 -6.01
CA SER A 15 -16.10 -0.92 -6.48
C SER A 15 -15.70 0.07 -5.39
N ASN A 16 -14.64 -0.24 -4.66
CA ASN A 16 -14.14 0.65 -3.63
C ASN A 16 -12.63 0.61 -3.55
N TRP A 17 -12.06 1.58 -2.82
CA TRP A 17 -10.64 1.63 -2.57
C TRP A 17 -10.32 0.91 -1.27
N VAL A 18 -9.23 0.14 -1.31
CA VAL A 18 -8.69 -0.51 -0.11
C VAL A 18 -7.37 0.17 0.22
N ALA A 19 -7.18 0.49 1.47
CA ALA A 19 -5.97 1.16 1.93
C ALA A 19 -5.40 0.46 3.15
N GLU A 20 -4.07 0.44 3.23
CA GLU A 20 -3.40 -0.21 4.33
C GLU A 20 -2.08 0.48 4.63
N SER A 21 -1.71 0.50 5.91
CA SER A 21 -0.44 1.05 6.35
C SER A 21 0.57 -0.10 6.45
N ILE A 22 1.69 0.04 5.75
CA ILE A 22 2.70 -1.02 5.67
C ILE A 22 4.07 -0.46 6.06
N VAL A 23 4.78 -1.18 6.90
CA VAL A 23 6.15 -0.85 7.26
C VAL A 23 7.09 -1.61 6.35
N ALA A 24 7.96 -0.88 5.65
CA ALA A 24 8.91 -1.46 4.73
C ALA A 24 10.15 -0.57 4.60
N GLN A 25 11.20 -1.09 3.99
CA GLN A 25 12.43 -0.33 3.80
C GLN A 25 12.29 0.77 2.76
N ASN A 26 11.40 0.58 1.79
CA ASN A 26 11.16 1.58 0.77
C ASN A 26 9.75 1.39 0.19
N MET A 27 9.35 2.35 -0.63
CA MET A 27 8.02 2.36 -1.22
C MET A 27 7.77 1.14 -2.12
N LYS A 28 8.77 0.73 -2.88
CA LYS A 28 8.64 -0.41 -3.77
C LYS A 28 8.31 -1.69 -3.00
N LEU A 29 8.98 -1.91 -1.89
CA LEU A 29 8.73 -3.08 -1.05
C LEU A 29 7.35 -3.01 -0.40
N ALA A 30 6.91 -1.82 -0.01
CA ALA A 30 5.57 -1.63 0.54
C ALA A 30 4.51 -2.03 -0.48
N LYS A 31 4.67 -1.57 -1.72
CA LYS A 31 3.75 -1.96 -2.79
C LYS A 31 3.74 -3.46 -3.02
N GLU A 32 4.90 -4.09 -3.05
CA GLU A 32 5.01 -5.52 -3.27
C GLU A 32 4.31 -6.31 -2.17
N ARG A 33 4.49 -5.91 -0.92
CA ARG A 33 3.83 -6.55 0.20
C ARG A 33 2.32 -6.42 0.11
N PHE A 34 1.85 -5.23 -0.23
CA PHE A 34 0.43 -4.98 -0.40
C PHE A 34 -0.15 -5.83 -1.53
N LYS A 35 0.55 -5.87 -2.66
CA LYS A 35 0.12 -6.65 -3.81
C LYS A 35 0.08 -8.14 -3.51
N THR A 36 1.05 -8.64 -2.75
CA THR A 36 1.09 -10.05 -2.36
C THR A 36 -0.10 -10.41 -1.47
N SER A 37 -0.46 -9.52 -0.56
CA SER A 37 -1.61 -9.73 0.32
C SER A 37 -2.95 -9.52 -0.40
N ASN A 38 -2.95 -8.74 -1.47
CA ASN A 38 -4.17 -8.38 -2.18
C ASN A 38 -3.97 -8.49 -3.68
N PRO A 39 -3.79 -9.70 -4.21
CA PRO A 39 -3.41 -9.89 -5.61
C PRO A 39 -4.47 -9.46 -6.62
N THR A 40 -5.70 -9.28 -6.19
CA THR A 40 -6.79 -8.88 -7.07
C THR A 40 -6.95 -7.37 -7.20
N LEU A 41 -6.28 -6.60 -6.37
CA LEU A 41 -6.38 -5.15 -6.42
C LEU A 41 -5.60 -4.58 -7.61
N LYS A 42 -6.10 -3.48 -8.16
CA LYS A 42 -5.50 -2.79 -9.28
C LYS A 42 -5.20 -1.34 -8.91
N LYS A 43 -4.48 -0.64 -9.77
CA LYS A 43 -4.15 0.78 -9.59
C LYS A 43 -3.49 1.03 -8.23
N ILE A 44 -2.55 0.16 -7.87
CA ILE A 44 -1.87 0.26 -6.58
C ILE A 44 -0.98 1.49 -6.54
N LYS A 45 -1.15 2.30 -5.49
CA LYS A 45 -0.33 3.48 -5.25
C LYS A 45 0.17 3.47 -3.82
N ALA A 46 1.34 4.00 -3.62
CA ALA A 46 1.93 4.08 -2.28
C ALA A 46 2.33 5.52 -1.98
N TYR A 47 2.16 5.90 -0.72
CA TYR A 47 2.50 7.23 -0.24
C TYR A 47 3.34 7.08 1.01
N LYS A 48 4.42 7.86 1.09
CA LYS A 48 5.23 7.87 2.29
C LYS A 48 4.53 8.74 3.34
N THR A 49 4.28 8.18 4.51
CA THR A 49 3.74 8.96 5.60
C THR A 49 4.85 9.80 6.20
N ILE A 50 4.55 11.06 6.48
CA ILE A 50 5.54 11.95 7.04
C ILE A 50 5.56 11.82 8.55
N GLY A 51 6.73 11.49 8.94
CA GLY A 51 7.26 11.51 10.26
C GLY A 51 6.32 11.43 11.39
N GLY A 52 6.53 10.82 12.35
CA GLY A 52 6.06 10.90 13.66
C GLY A 52 4.59 11.26 13.92
N VAL A 53 3.91 11.47 12.92
CA VAL A 53 2.53 11.91 13.07
C VAL A 53 1.62 10.70 13.20
#